data_05c60e0b5081519a204981dcec4af68e
#
_entry.id   05c60e0b5081519a204981dcec4af68e
#
_cell.length_a   1.000
_cell.length_b   1.000
_cell.length_c   1.000
_cell.angle_alpha   90.00
_cell.angle_beta   90.00
_cell.angle_gamma   90.00
#
_symmetry.space_group_name_H-M   'P 1'
#
loop_
_entity.id
_entity.type
_entity.pdbx_description
1 polymer ?
#
loop_
_entity_poly.entity_id
_entity_poly.type
_entity_poly.pdbx_seq_one_letter_code
_entity_poly.pdbx_strand_id
1 'polypeptide(L)'
;MIKLLDLQAITAQHIDEYTQAVQRVIQSGWFLQGEEIKQFEQTYAQYIGTRHCVSVANGLDALYLILRAYKELGIMSEGDEVIVPANTYIATILAITRNNLVPVLVEPTWDNLELDTARVEQAITTRTRAVMTVHLYGRIAYDDCLHDVCQRHHLKLIEDCAQSQGCAYQGIKTGALGDAAAHSFYPGKNIGAFGDAGAVTTNDDDLASVIRALANYGSERKYVFKYVGINSRMSEIDAAVLRVKLKYLDADNAQRQQLAAYYYEHISNAHITLPQRLTNENNVYHQFPILSAQRDRLQAHLTTCGVQTLMHYPIPPHKQACYKDWYDRSYPITEKIHAQELSIPMNQVLTLEQAQQVVAAINSFKI
;
A
#
# COMPACT_ATOMS: atom_id res chain seq x y z
N MET A 1 19.62 19.85 2.64
CA MET A 1 19.37 18.44 2.31
C MET A 1 17.96 18.31 1.80
N ILE A 2 17.77 17.74 0.62
CA ILE A 2 16.45 17.46 0.03
C ILE A 2 15.93 16.19 0.67
N LYS A 3 14.80 16.30 1.39
CA LYS A 3 14.20 15.16 2.11
C LYS A 3 13.51 14.21 1.15
N LEU A 4 13.56 12.90 1.42
CA LEU A 4 12.77 11.90 0.71
C LEU A 4 11.28 12.19 0.86
N LEU A 5 10.86 12.50 2.09
CA LEU A 5 9.51 12.88 2.47
C LEU A 5 9.56 13.96 3.54
N ASP A 6 8.90 15.10 3.33
CA ASP A 6 8.84 16.20 4.29
C ASP A 6 7.46 16.30 4.95
N LEU A 7 7.23 15.44 5.96
CA LEU A 7 5.95 15.43 6.70
C LEU A 7 5.66 16.76 7.39
N GLN A 8 6.67 17.50 7.83
CA GLN A 8 6.48 18.81 8.46
C GLN A 8 5.90 19.81 7.45
N ALA A 9 6.50 19.90 6.26
CA ALA A 9 6.03 20.81 5.21
C ALA A 9 4.65 20.37 4.67
N ILE A 10 4.42 19.07 4.49
CA ILE A 10 3.12 18.51 4.08
C ILE A 10 2.03 18.88 5.11
N THR A 11 2.31 18.73 6.40
CA THR A 11 1.35 19.06 7.46
C THR A 11 1.08 20.57 7.51
N ALA A 12 2.10 21.39 7.29
CA ALA A 12 1.97 22.83 7.32
C ALA A 12 1.01 23.40 6.26
N GLN A 13 0.80 22.70 5.13
CA GLN A 13 -0.10 23.16 4.05
C GLN A 13 -1.55 23.42 4.52
N HIS A 14 -2.04 22.61 5.47
CA HIS A 14 -3.44 22.67 5.91
C HIS A 14 -3.56 22.65 7.45
N ILE A 15 -2.57 23.23 8.15
CA ILE A 15 -2.45 23.14 9.61
C ILE A 15 -3.70 23.65 10.34
N ASP A 16 -4.34 24.71 9.85
CA ASP A 16 -5.53 25.28 10.47
C ASP A 16 -6.72 24.34 10.37
N GLU A 17 -6.93 23.66 9.22
CA GLU A 17 -8.01 22.69 9.06
C GLU A 17 -7.79 21.46 9.95
N TYR A 18 -6.54 20.98 10.05
CA TYR A 18 -6.22 19.88 10.97
C TYR A 18 -6.45 20.26 12.42
N THR A 19 -6.02 21.47 12.81
CA THR A 19 -6.22 21.96 14.17
C THR A 19 -7.71 22.04 14.52
N GLN A 20 -8.53 22.59 13.64
CA GLN A 20 -9.98 22.65 13.81
C GLN A 20 -10.62 21.25 13.87
N ALA A 21 -10.19 20.32 13.03
CA ALA A 21 -10.69 18.95 13.03
C ALA A 21 -10.39 18.23 14.37
N VAL A 22 -9.14 18.32 14.84
CA VAL A 22 -8.73 17.74 16.13
C VAL A 22 -9.44 18.40 17.29
N GLN A 23 -9.61 19.73 17.27
CA GLN A 23 -10.31 20.48 18.31
C GLN A 23 -11.78 20.03 18.45
N ARG A 24 -12.49 19.77 17.33
CA ARG A 24 -13.87 19.25 17.40
C ARG A 24 -13.92 17.91 18.14
N VAL A 25 -12.97 17.01 17.87
CA VAL A 25 -12.90 15.71 18.57
C VAL A 25 -12.65 15.88 20.05
N ILE A 26 -11.68 16.75 20.44
CA ILE A 26 -11.37 17.02 21.84
C ILE A 26 -12.59 17.60 22.58
N GLN A 27 -13.28 18.54 21.95
CA GLN A 27 -14.48 19.18 22.55
C GLN A 27 -15.66 18.21 22.69
N SER A 28 -15.77 17.20 21.78
CA SER A 28 -16.82 16.19 21.88
C SER A 28 -16.61 15.22 23.05
N GLY A 29 -15.36 15.02 23.49
CA GLY A 29 -15.00 14.01 24.49
C GLY A 29 -15.17 12.56 23.99
N TRP A 30 -15.44 12.36 22.69
CA TRP A 30 -15.65 11.04 22.09
C TRP A 30 -14.46 10.67 21.21
N PHE A 31 -13.68 9.65 21.55
CA PHE A 31 -12.37 9.39 20.97
C PHE A 31 -12.30 8.11 20.11
N LEU A 32 -13.32 7.23 20.18
CA LEU A 32 -13.37 5.96 19.44
C LEU A 32 -14.79 5.64 18.99
N GLN A 33 -14.93 5.09 17.77
CA GLN A 33 -16.20 4.61 17.22
C GLN A 33 -17.34 5.65 17.22
N GLY A 34 -17.00 6.90 16.95
CA GLY A 34 -17.94 8.02 16.94
C GLY A 34 -18.23 8.57 15.54
N GLU A 35 -18.52 9.86 15.47
CA GLU A 35 -19.03 10.50 14.27
C GLU A 35 -17.94 10.75 13.21
N GLU A 36 -16.70 11.09 13.60
CA GLU A 36 -15.63 11.34 12.60
C GLU A 36 -15.24 10.05 11.88
N ILE A 37 -15.20 8.90 12.58
CA ILE A 37 -14.99 7.58 11.97
C ILE A 37 -16.12 7.25 11.01
N LYS A 38 -17.39 7.40 11.42
CA LYS A 38 -18.54 7.13 10.56
C LYS A 38 -18.53 7.98 9.28
N GLN A 39 -18.24 9.25 9.40
CA GLN A 39 -18.14 10.18 8.28
C GLN A 39 -16.94 9.86 7.38
N PHE A 40 -15.80 9.45 7.95
CA PHE A 40 -14.64 9.00 7.20
C PHE A 40 -14.96 7.74 6.40
N GLU A 41 -15.52 6.72 7.04
CA GLU A 41 -15.90 5.46 6.39
C GLU A 41 -16.83 5.70 5.21
N GLN A 42 -17.84 6.55 5.38
CA GLN A 42 -18.80 6.90 4.32
C GLN A 42 -18.13 7.64 3.16
N THR A 43 -17.32 8.68 3.47
CA THR A 43 -16.64 9.48 2.44
C THR A 43 -15.58 8.69 1.70
N TYR A 44 -14.85 7.83 2.42
CA TYR A 44 -13.80 7.02 1.79
C TYR A 44 -14.39 5.89 0.94
N ALA A 45 -15.44 5.21 1.40
CA ALA A 45 -16.17 4.25 0.58
C ALA A 45 -16.70 4.89 -0.71
N GLN A 46 -17.28 6.09 -0.62
CA GLN A 46 -17.74 6.86 -1.78
C GLN A 46 -16.58 7.25 -2.71
N TYR A 47 -15.43 7.66 -2.16
CA TYR A 47 -14.24 8.04 -2.94
C TYR A 47 -13.67 6.84 -3.70
N ILE A 48 -13.61 5.67 -3.08
CA ILE A 48 -13.14 4.41 -3.69
C ILE A 48 -14.18 3.85 -4.68
N GLY A 49 -15.48 4.03 -4.42
CA GLY A 49 -16.57 3.47 -5.22
C GLY A 49 -17.04 2.11 -4.70
N THR A 50 -16.93 1.86 -3.40
CA THR A 50 -17.41 0.63 -2.74
C THR A 50 -18.58 0.92 -1.82
N ARG A 51 -19.35 -0.14 -1.46
CA ARG A 51 -20.46 -0.01 -0.50
C ARG A 51 -19.98 0.16 0.94
N HIS A 52 -18.86 -0.47 1.28
CA HIS A 52 -18.35 -0.50 2.64
C HIS A 52 -16.92 0.00 2.73
N CYS A 53 -16.66 0.75 3.80
CA CYS A 53 -15.35 1.00 4.36
C CYS A 53 -15.43 0.66 5.86
N VAL A 54 -14.51 -0.14 6.35
CA VAL A 54 -14.40 -0.50 7.77
C VAL A 54 -13.05 -0.04 8.27
N SER A 55 -13.03 0.97 9.14
CA SER A 55 -11.81 1.51 9.74
C SER A 55 -11.20 0.55 10.75
N VAL A 56 -9.87 0.43 10.73
CA VAL A 56 -9.08 -0.45 11.59
C VAL A 56 -7.80 0.27 12.05
N ALA A 57 -7.01 -0.36 12.93
CA ALA A 57 -5.85 0.28 13.53
C ALA A 57 -4.70 0.56 12.53
N ASN A 58 -4.51 -0.27 11.52
CA ASN A 58 -3.42 -0.13 10.53
C ASN A 58 -3.65 -1.02 9.31
N GLY A 59 -2.79 -0.89 8.29
CA GLY A 59 -2.90 -1.68 7.05
C GLY A 59 -2.63 -3.18 7.23
N LEU A 60 -1.72 -3.57 8.12
CA LEU A 60 -1.47 -4.99 8.42
C LEU A 60 -2.71 -5.65 9.02
N ASP A 61 -3.35 -4.97 9.98
CA ASP A 61 -4.60 -5.46 10.57
C ASP A 61 -5.72 -5.54 9.53
N ALA A 62 -5.78 -4.60 8.58
CA ALA A 62 -6.74 -4.65 7.48
C ALA A 62 -6.59 -5.93 6.66
N LEU A 63 -5.35 -6.26 6.21
CA LEU A 63 -5.05 -7.51 5.49
C LEU A 63 -5.35 -8.76 6.34
N TYR A 64 -4.92 -8.74 7.60
CA TYR A 64 -5.16 -9.84 8.54
C TYR A 64 -6.67 -10.10 8.72
N LEU A 65 -7.46 -9.04 8.91
CA LEU A 65 -8.89 -9.14 9.15
C LEU A 65 -9.67 -9.61 7.92
N ILE A 66 -9.27 -9.22 6.69
CA ILE A 66 -9.86 -9.75 5.45
C ILE A 66 -9.70 -11.27 5.41
N LEU A 67 -8.47 -11.77 5.58
CA LEU A 67 -8.19 -13.21 5.54
C LEU A 67 -8.88 -13.95 6.69
N ARG A 68 -8.88 -13.37 7.89
CA ARG A 68 -9.56 -13.92 9.04
C ARG A 68 -11.07 -14.01 8.82
N ALA A 69 -11.69 -12.99 8.25
CA ALA A 69 -13.11 -12.98 7.96
C ALA A 69 -13.48 -14.03 6.89
N TYR A 70 -12.67 -14.22 5.85
CA TYR A 70 -12.88 -15.31 4.90
C TYR A 70 -12.80 -16.71 5.55
N LYS A 71 -11.97 -16.88 6.60
CA LYS A 71 -11.97 -18.13 7.39
C LYS A 71 -13.27 -18.28 8.19
N GLU A 72 -13.76 -17.25 8.85
CA GLU A 72 -15.01 -17.28 9.59
C GLU A 72 -16.25 -17.51 8.69
N LEU A 73 -16.18 -17.06 7.45
CA LEU A 73 -17.20 -17.30 6.42
C LEU A 73 -17.09 -18.67 5.73
N GLY A 74 -16.09 -19.49 6.10
CA GLY A 74 -15.88 -20.83 5.53
C GLY A 74 -15.33 -20.83 4.09
N ILE A 75 -14.84 -19.69 3.61
CA ILE A 75 -14.23 -19.56 2.28
C ILE A 75 -12.79 -20.06 2.28
N MET A 76 -12.08 -19.90 3.40
CA MET A 76 -10.70 -20.34 3.59
C MET A 76 -10.56 -21.19 4.85
N SER A 77 -9.56 -22.08 4.85
CA SER A 77 -9.18 -22.92 5.99
C SER A 77 -7.67 -22.84 6.23
N GLU A 78 -7.21 -23.28 7.41
CA GLU A 78 -5.78 -23.37 7.69
C GLU A 78 -5.05 -24.24 6.67
N GLY A 79 -3.88 -23.79 6.23
CA GLY A 79 -3.09 -24.43 5.20
C GLY A 79 -3.52 -24.12 3.76
N ASP A 80 -4.63 -23.40 3.55
CA ASP A 80 -4.96 -22.89 2.23
C ASP A 80 -3.93 -21.85 1.75
N GLU A 81 -3.79 -21.73 0.45
CA GLU A 81 -2.76 -20.96 -0.20
C GLU A 81 -3.29 -19.61 -0.68
N VAL A 82 -2.46 -18.56 -0.52
CA VAL A 82 -2.68 -17.22 -1.04
C VAL A 82 -1.50 -16.85 -1.92
N ILE A 83 -1.74 -16.64 -3.21
CA ILE A 83 -0.72 -16.16 -4.16
C ILE A 83 -0.45 -14.68 -3.87
N VAL A 84 0.84 -14.29 -3.86
CA VAL A 84 1.28 -12.95 -3.49
C VAL A 84 2.60 -12.59 -4.18
N PRO A 85 2.87 -11.31 -4.56
CA PRO A 85 4.14 -10.95 -5.16
C PRO A 85 5.33 -11.17 -4.21
N ALA A 86 6.42 -11.69 -4.75
CA ALA A 86 7.63 -12.02 -3.97
C ALA A 86 8.39 -10.77 -3.48
N ASN A 87 8.21 -9.62 -4.13
CA ASN A 87 8.88 -8.35 -3.81
C ASN A 87 8.07 -7.40 -2.91
N THR A 88 6.99 -7.88 -2.28
CA THR A 88 6.12 -7.04 -1.44
C THR A 88 6.79 -6.61 -0.13
N TYR A 89 6.16 -5.64 0.56
CA TYR A 89 6.49 -5.36 1.96
C TYR A 89 6.07 -6.52 2.86
N ILE A 90 6.84 -6.73 3.93
CA ILE A 90 6.67 -7.88 4.82
C ILE A 90 5.25 -7.99 5.43
N ALA A 91 4.52 -6.88 5.58
CA ALA A 91 3.17 -6.87 6.16
C ALA A 91 2.20 -7.77 5.40
N THR A 92 2.27 -7.80 4.05
CA THR A 92 1.45 -8.64 3.20
C THR A 92 1.64 -10.13 3.54
N ILE A 93 2.90 -10.54 3.70
CA ILE A 93 3.25 -11.92 4.05
C ILE A 93 2.85 -12.25 5.50
N LEU A 94 3.08 -11.33 6.43
CA LEU A 94 2.70 -11.49 7.84
C LEU A 94 1.18 -11.69 8.00
N ALA A 95 0.36 -10.98 7.23
CA ALA A 95 -1.10 -11.14 7.29
C ALA A 95 -1.53 -12.57 6.93
N ILE A 96 -0.88 -13.17 5.92
CA ILE A 96 -1.15 -14.54 5.46
C ILE A 96 -0.72 -15.55 6.53
N THR A 97 0.54 -15.46 6.96
CA THR A 97 1.11 -16.45 7.90
C THR A 97 0.49 -16.38 9.30
N ARG A 98 0.12 -15.19 9.78
CA ARG A 98 -0.62 -15.00 11.04
C ARG A 98 -2.03 -15.61 11.03
N ASN A 99 -2.60 -15.85 9.85
CA ASN A 99 -3.86 -16.58 9.67
C ASN A 99 -3.67 -18.10 9.51
N ASN A 100 -2.45 -18.64 9.67
CA ASN A 100 -2.10 -20.03 9.37
C ASN A 100 -2.41 -20.41 7.91
N LEU A 101 -2.33 -19.45 7.00
CA LEU A 101 -2.39 -19.62 5.55
C LEU A 101 -0.98 -19.70 4.97
N VAL A 102 -0.85 -20.22 3.77
CA VAL A 102 0.44 -20.44 3.09
C VAL A 102 0.63 -19.41 1.98
N PRO A 103 1.61 -18.50 2.08
CA PRO A 103 1.91 -17.60 0.98
C PRO A 103 2.64 -18.35 -0.13
N VAL A 104 2.11 -18.24 -1.35
CA VAL A 104 2.71 -18.71 -2.60
C VAL A 104 3.29 -17.51 -3.32
N LEU A 105 4.61 -17.37 -3.26
CA LEU A 105 5.31 -16.23 -3.82
C LEU A 105 5.42 -16.35 -5.34
N VAL A 106 5.05 -15.30 -6.06
CA VAL A 106 5.19 -15.18 -7.53
C VAL A 106 6.08 -13.99 -7.85
N GLU A 107 7.00 -14.18 -8.80
CA GLU A 107 7.91 -13.12 -9.25
C GLU A 107 7.17 -11.90 -9.80
N PRO A 108 7.69 -10.69 -9.60
CA PRO A 108 7.27 -9.51 -10.35
C PRO A 108 7.88 -9.50 -11.74
N THR A 109 7.40 -8.60 -12.60
CA THR A 109 8.12 -8.25 -13.83
C THR A 109 9.26 -7.27 -13.51
N TRP A 110 10.37 -7.36 -14.26
CA TRP A 110 11.50 -6.44 -14.09
C TRP A 110 11.15 -4.99 -14.48
N ASP A 111 10.36 -4.83 -15.54
CA ASP A 111 10.09 -3.51 -16.12
C ASP A 111 9.03 -2.73 -15.32
N ASN A 112 8.03 -3.43 -14.80
CA ASN A 112 6.93 -2.81 -14.04
C ASN A 112 7.13 -2.86 -12.52
N LEU A 113 7.96 -3.77 -12.00
CA LEU A 113 8.18 -4.04 -10.57
C LEU A 113 6.95 -4.59 -9.84
N GLU A 114 5.88 -4.91 -10.55
CA GLU A 114 4.63 -5.42 -10.02
C GLU A 114 4.46 -6.90 -10.34
N LEU A 115 3.52 -7.57 -9.63
CA LEU A 115 3.19 -8.99 -9.83
C LEU A 115 3.10 -9.34 -11.31
N ASP A 116 3.82 -10.36 -11.75
CA ASP A 116 3.70 -10.91 -13.10
C ASP A 116 2.38 -11.73 -13.19
N THR A 117 1.33 -11.07 -13.67
CA THR A 117 -0.02 -11.65 -13.75
C THR A 117 -0.08 -12.88 -14.65
N ALA A 118 0.80 -12.96 -15.67
CA ALA A 118 0.92 -14.13 -16.55
C ALA A 118 1.45 -15.39 -15.83
N ARG A 119 2.11 -15.23 -14.69
CA ARG A 119 2.62 -16.36 -13.89
C ARG A 119 1.65 -16.82 -12.80
N VAL A 120 0.61 -16.06 -12.52
CA VAL A 120 -0.33 -16.37 -11.42
C VAL A 120 -1.00 -17.72 -11.66
N GLU A 121 -1.50 -17.97 -12.87
CA GLU A 121 -2.21 -19.23 -13.18
C GLU A 121 -1.35 -20.48 -12.98
N GLN A 122 -0.05 -20.40 -13.27
CA GLN A 122 0.88 -21.51 -13.09
C GLN A 122 1.16 -21.84 -11.60
N ALA A 123 0.90 -20.88 -10.70
CA ALA A 123 1.10 -21.04 -9.27
C ALA A 123 -0.14 -21.59 -8.54
N ILE A 124 -1.26 -21.76 -9.25
CA ILE A 124 -2.53 -22.24 -8.67
C ILE A 124 -2.43 -23.73 -8.39
N THR A 125 -2.85 -24.13 -7.19
CA THR A 125 -3.03 -25.53 -6.76
C THR A 125 -4.47 -25.75 -6.29
N THR A 126 -4.80 -26.98 -5.92
CA THR A 126 -6.10 -27.33 -5.32
C THR A 126 -6.36 -26.66 -3.98
N ARG A 127 -5.32 -26.12 -3.32
CA ARG A 127 -5.40 -25.38 -2.06
C ARG A 127 -5.47 -23.87 -2.22
N THR A 128 -5.22 -23.33 -3.39
CA THR A 128 -5.26 -21.89 -3.63
C THR A 128 -6.69 -21.38 -3.46
N ARG A 129 -6.86 -20.30 -2.66
CA ARG A 129 -8.15 -19.66 -2.39
C ARG A 129 -8.18 -18.19 -2.75
N ALA A 130 -7.01 -17.54 -2.83
CA ALA A 130 -6.96 -16.13 -3.17
C ALA A 130 -5.68 -15.78 -3.92
N VAL A 131 -5.75 -14.67 -4.64
CA VAL A 131 -4.61 -13.86 -5.06
C VAL A 131 -4.66 -12.56 -4.27
N MET A 132 -3.55 -12.20 -3.63
CA MET A 132 -3.39 -10.91 -2.96
C MET A 132 -2.39 -10.08 -3.78
N THR A 133 -2.91 -9.21 -4.61
CA THR A 133 -2.09 -8.28 -5.39
C THR A 133 -1.66 -7.10 -4.53
N VAL A 134 -0.50 -6.50 -4.81
CA VAL A 134 0.04 -5.36 -4.07
C VAL A 134 0.37 -4.26 -5.06
N HIS A 135 -0.26 -3.11 -4.91
CA HIS A 135 0.00 -1.93 -5.74
C HIS A 135 1.22 -1.17 -5.19
N LEU A 136 2.41 -1.79 -5.36
CA LEU A 136 3.64 -1.31 -4.75
C LEU A 136 4.08 0.02 -5.38
N TYR A 137 4.71 0.89 -4.61
CA TYR A 137 5.17 2.23 -5.03
C TYR A 137 4.05 3.18 -5.50
N GLY A 138 2.79 2.75 -5.45
CA GLY A 138 1.64 3.48 -5.98
C GLY A 138 1.31 3.15 -7.44
N ARG A 139 1.88 2.07 -7.97
CA ARG A 139 1.69 1.54 -9.33
C ARG A 139 0.57 0.51 -9.35
N ILE A 140 -0.18 0.47 -10.45
CA ILE A 140 -1.21 -0.55 -10.64
C ILE A 140 -0.59 -1.94 -10.79
N ALA A 141 -1.06 -2.90 -10.01
CA ALA A 141 -0.70 -4.32 -10.08
C ALA A 141 -1.95 -5.17 -10.38
N TYR A 142 -2.72 -4.74 -11.35
CA TYR A 142 -3.97 -5.35 -11.79
C TYR A 142 -4.11 -5.17 -13.30
N ASP A 143 -4.62 -6.19 -13.95
CA ASP A 143 -5.04 -6.20 -15.34
C ASP A 143 -6.19 -7.17 -15.56
N ASP A 144 -6.76 -7.18 -16.78
CA ASP A 144 -7.86 -8.07 -17.14
C ASP A 144 -7.44 -9.56 -17.07
N CYS A 145 -6.16 -9.87 -17.30
CA CYS A 145 -5.65 -11.23 -17.19
C CYS A 145 -5.75 -11.76 -15.74
N LEU A 146 -5.35 -10.95 -14.75
CA LEU A 146 -5.46 -11.30 -13.34
C LEU A 146 -6.92 -11.50 -12.94
N HIS A 147 -7.81 -10.59 -13.39
CA HIS A 147 -9.24 -10.70 -13.14
C HIS A 147 -9.80 -12.02 -13.67
N ASP A 148 -9.53 -12.31 -14.95
CA ASP A 148 -10.04 -13.51 -15.62
C ASP A 148 -9.53 -14.80 -14.98
N VAL A 149 -8.25 -14.84 -14.56
CA VAL A 149 -7.69 -15.97 -13.83
C VAL A 149 -8.44 -16.18 -12.52
N CYS A 150 -8.63 -15.14 -11.72
CA CYS A 150 -9.37 -15.25 -10.45
C CYS A 150 -10.81 -15.72 -10.66
N GLN A 151 -11.50 -15.21 -11.68
CA GLN A 151 -12.87 -15.64 -12.00
C GLN A 151 -12.95 -17.10 -12.45
N ARG A 152 -12.09 -17.54 -13.38
CA ARG A 152 -12.06 -18.92 -13.89
C ARG A 152 -11.77 -19.95 -12.81
N HIS A 153 -10.93 -19.63 -11.85
CA HIS A 153 -10.52 -20.51 -10.77
C HIS A 153 -11.29 -20.29 -9.46
N HIS A 154 -12.31 -19.41 -9.46
CA HIS A 154 -13.11 -19.04 -8.29
C HIS A 154 -12.26 -18.59 -7.09
N LEU A 155 -11.18 -17.85 -7.35
CA LEU A 155 -10.29 -17.30 -6.34
C LEU A 155 -10.77 -15.93 -5.89
N LYS A 156 -10.58 -15.63 -4.61
CA LYS A 156 -10.76 -14.27 -4.11
C LYS A 156 -9.61 -13.39 -4.56
N LEU A 157 -9.93 -12.21 -5.09
CA LEU A 157 -8.94 -11.17 -5.40
C LEU A 157 -8.91 -10.15 -4.26
N ILE A 158 -7.79 -10.06 -3.58
CA ILE A 158 -7.55 -9.14 -2.47
C ILE A 158 -6.52 -8.09 -2.92
N GLU A 159 -6.79 -6.82 -2.67
CA GLU A 159 -5.87 -5.74 -2.99
C GLU A 159 -5.16 -5.24 -1.73
N ASP A 160 -3.83 -5.20 -1.74
CA ASP A 160 -3.04 -4.39 -0.80
C ASP A 160 -2.85 -3.00 -1.42
N CYS A 161 -3.69 -2.06 -1.00
CA CYS A 161 -3.72 -0.68 -1.44
C CYS A 161 -2.93 0.26 -0.52
N ALA A 162 -2.02 -0.28 0.32
CA ALA A 162 -1.28 0.53 1.28
C ALA A 162 -0.45 1.68 0.65
N GLN A 163 -0.19 1.63 -0.65
CA GLN A 163 0.62 2.63 -1.37
C GLN A 163 -0.09 3.25 -2.58
N SER A 164 -1.37 2.94 -2.82
CA SER A 164 -2.03 3.28 -4.08
C SER A 164 -3.30 4.12 -3.96
N GLN A 165 -3.47 4.85 -2.86
CA GLN A 165 -4.67 5.66 -2.65
C GLN A 165 -4.84 6.71 -3.76
N GLY A 166 -5.92 6.56 -4.54
CA GLY A 166 -6.25 7.41 -5.70
C GLY A 166 -5.75 6.86 -7.04
N CYS A 167 -4.96 5.77 -7.06
CA CYS A 167 -4.64 5.03 -8.27
C CYS A 167 -5.90 4.36 -8.83
N ALA A 168 -5.98 4.20 -10.17
CA ALA A 168 -7.13 3.58 -10.80
C ALA A 168 -6.72 2.74 -12.03
N TYR A 169 -7.62 1.89 -12.48
CA TYR A 169 -7.55 1.11 -13.70
C TYR A 169 -8.87 1.23 -14.45
N GLN A 170 -8.85 1.76 -15.67
CA GLN A 170 -10.05 1.98 -16.49
C GLN A 170 -11.17 2.74 -15.73
N GLY A 171 -10.82 3.75 -14.96
CA GLY A 171 -11.74 4.58 -14.17
C GLY A 171 -12.16 3.98 -12.83
N ILE A 172 -11.81 2.73 -12.52
CA ILE A 172 -12.11 2.08 -11.24
C ILE A 172 -10.91 2.24 -10.31
N LYS A 173 -11.11 2.83 -9.12
CA LYS A 173 -10.03 3.04 -8.16
C LYS A 173 -9.55 1.73 -7.54
N THR A 174 -8.24 1.65 -7.26
CA THR A 174 -7.69 0.60 -6.39
C THR A 174 -8.42 0.61 -5.05
N GLY A 175 -8.78 -0.55 -4.59
CA GLY A 175 -9.71 -0.72 -3.46
C GLY A 175 -11.13 -1.13 -3.86
N ALA A 176 -11.45 -1.08 -5.18
CA ALA A 176 -12.71 -1.53 -5.75
C ALA A 176 -12.53 -2.50 -6.93
N LEU A 177 -11.30 -2.89 -7.26
CA LEU A 177 -10.98 -3.80 -8.36
C LEU A 177 -11.15 -5.27 -7.96
N GLY A 178 -10.89 -5.60 -6.70
CA GLY A 178 -11.02 -6.95 -6.16
C GLY A 178 -12.27 -7.17 -5.29
N ASP A 179 -12.35 -8.33 -4.64
CA ASP A 179 -13.41 -8.67 -3.68
C ASP A 179 -13.30 -7.85 -2.37
N ALA A 180 -12.07 -7.55 -1.95
CA ALA A 180 -11.75 -6.74 -0.77
C ALA A 180 -10.38 -6.09 -0.90
N ALA A 181 -10.21 -4.95 -0.25
CA ALA A 181 -8.95 -4.24 -0.26
C ALA A 181 -8.56 -3.73 1.13
N ALA A 182 -7.26 -3.73 1.41
CA ALA A 182 -6.68 -3.19 2.62
C ALA A 182 -5.96 -1.88 2.34
N HIS A 183 -6.23 -0.87 3.14
CA HIS A 183 -5.62 0.45 3.07
C HIS A 183 -4.81 0.74 4.32
N SER A 184 -3.65 1.36 4.14
CA SER A 184 -2.82 1.89 5.22
C SER A 184 -2.83 3.41 5.16
N PHE A 185 -3.04 4.03 6.30
CA PHE A 185 -2.94 5.47 6.47
C PHE A 185 -1.78 5.84 7.42
N TYR A 186 -0.72 5.03 7.42
CA TYR A 186 0.54 5.41 8.10
C TYR A 186 0.96 6.83 7.68
N PRO A 187 1.51 7.66 8.56
CA PRO A 187 1.76 9.09 8.27
C PRO A 187 2.47 9.40 6.97
N GLY A 188 3.34 8.52 6.49
CA GLY A 188 4.07 8.68 5.23
C GLY A 188 3.29 8.32 3.96
N LYS A 189 2.05 7.81 4.05
CA LYS A 189 1.24 7.45 2.88
C LYS A 189 0.70 8.67 2.14
N ASN A 190 0.28 8.50 0.88
CA ASN A 190 -0.27 9.59 0.08
C ASN A 190 -1.43 10.31 0.79
N ILE A 191 -2.25 9.55 1.52
CA ILE A 191 -3.15 10.06 2.55
C ILE A 191 -2.77 9.40 3.87
N GLY A 192 -2.02 10.10 4.73
CA GLY A 192 -1.52 9.59 6.01
C GLY A 192 -2.19 10.27 7.21
N ALA A 193 -2.59 9.50 8.22
CA ALA A 193 -3.05 9.98 9.51
C ALA A 193 -1.91 10.63 10.32
N PHE A 194 -2.18 11.06 11.53
CA PHE A 194 -1.14 11.54 12.47
C PHE A 194 -0.59 10.42 13.37
N GLY A 195 -1.15 9.22 13.24
CA GLY A 195 -0.72 7.99 13.87
C GLY A 195 -0.92 6.80 12.95
N ASP A 196 -0.97 5.59 13.50
CA ASP A 196 -1.36 4.40 12.74
C ASP A 196 -2.86 4.41 12.48
N ALA A 197 -3.23 4.15 11.23
CA ALA A 197 -4.61 3.98 10.82
C ALA A 197 -4.68 3.10 9.57
N GLY A 198 -5.83 2.46 9.36
CA GLY A 198 -6.10 1.64 8.18
C GLY A 198 -7.59 1.49 7.93
N ALA A 199 -7.93 0.89 6.80
CA ALA A 199 -9.31 0.53 6.48
C ALA A 199 -9.37 -0.70 5.57
N VAL A 200 -10.53 -1.35 5.57
CA VAL A 200 -10.91 -2.34 4.56
C VAL A 200 -12.02 -1.75 3.71
N THR A 201 -11.94 -1.89 2.39
CA THR A 201 -13.05 -1.59 1.47
C THR A 201 -13.54 -2.84 0.79
N THR A 202 -14.85 -2.97 0.60
CA THR A 202 -15.48 -4.13 -0.05
C THR A 202 -16.91 -3.82 -0.49
N ASN A 203 -17.43 -4.62 -1.42
CA ASN A 203 -18.84 -4.64 -1.78
C ASN A 203 -19.62 -5.82 -1.16
N ASP A 204 -18.96 -6.63 -0.34
CA ASP A 204 -19.55 -7.80 0.32
C ASP A 204 -20.06 -7.40 1.73
N ASP A 205 -21.39 -7.48 1.92
CA ASP A 205 -22.04 -7.09 3.18
C ASP A 205 -21.66 -8.01 4.33
N ASP A 206 -21.55 -9.32 4.07
CA ASP A 206 -21.22 -10.31 5.09
C ASP A 206 -19.75 -10.16 5.51
N LEU A 207 -18.84 -9.98 4.54
CA LEU A 207 -17.43 -9.74 4.81
C LEU A 207 -17.24 -8.46 5.67
N ALA A 208 -17.90 -7.36 5.30
CA ALA A 208 -17.81 -6.09 6.04
C ALA A 208 -18.33 -6.25 7.48
N SER A 209 -19.44 -6.96 7.67
CA SER A 209 -20.03 -7.23 8.98
C SER A 209 -19.09 -8.05 9.88
N VAL A 210 -18.53 -9.14 9.32
CA VAL A 210 -17.60 -10.02 10.05
C VAL A 210 -16.31 -9.26 10.41
N ILE A 211 -15.74 -8.48 9.47
CA ILE A 211 -14.55 -7.65 9.74
C ILE A 211 -14.82 -6.65 10.87
N ARG A 212 -15.96 -5.96 10.84
CA ARG A 212 -16.33 -5.00 11.89
C ARG A 212 -16.43 -5.65 13.27
N ALA A 213 -17.00 -6.86 13.34
CA ALA A 213 -17.06 -7.63 14.57
C ALA A 213 -15.66 -8.07 15.04
N LEU A 214 -14.85 -8.66 14.14
CA LEU A 214 -13.49 -9.13 14.44
C LEU A 214 -12.58 -8.00 14.93
N ALA A 215 -12.66 -6.82 14.32
CA ALA A 215 -11.90 -5.63 14.72
C ALA A 215 -12.26 -5.10 16.12
N ASN A 216 -13.41 -5.50 16.64
CA ASN A 216 -13.91 -5.13 17.98
C ASN A 216 -14.08 -6.38 18.86
N TYR A 217 -13.01 -7.12 19.09
CA TYR A 217 -12.95 -8.32 19.94
C TYR A 217 -13.87 -9.48 19.47
N GLY A 218 -14.41 -9.46 18.27
CA GLY A 218 -15.38 -10.43 17.76
C GLY A 218 -16.82 -10.17 18.19
N SER A 219 -17.13 -8.94 18.59
CA SER A 219 -18.43 -8.56 19.16
C SER A 219 -19.36 -7.97 18.10
N GLU A 220 -20.52 -8.61 17.89
CA GLU A 220 -21.62 -8.07 17.10
C GLU A 220 -22.53 -7.13 17.92
N ARG A 221 -22.60 -7.33 19.22
CA ARG A 221 -23.31 -6.47 20.17
C ARG A 221 -22.60 -6.45 21.52
N LYS A 222 -22.74 -5.37 22.25
CA LYS A 222 -22.05 -5.12 23.52
C LYS A 222 -22.07 -6.35 24.42
N TYR A 223 -20.87 -6.81 24.83
CA TYR A 223 -20.61 -7.98 25.69
C TYR A 223 -21.02 -9.35 25.13
N VAL A 224 -21.33 -9.47 23.84
CA VAL A 224 -21.58 -10.74 23.18
C VAL A 224 -20.56 -10.94 22.07
N PHE A 225 -19.69 -11.92 22.23
CA PHE A 225 -18.56 -12.19 21.34
C PHE A 225 -18.85 -13.46 20.54
N LYS A 226 -19.01 -13.32 19.24
CA LYS A 226 -19.28 -14.43 18.31
C LYS A 226 -18.01 -15.02 17.75
N TYR A 227 -16.97 -14.22 17.58
CA TYR A 227 -15.71 -14.59 16.99
C TYR A 227 -14.55 -14.35 17.96
N VAL A 228 -13.42 -15.04 17.74
CA VAL A 228 -12.15 -14.69 18.39
C VAL A 228 -11.53 -13.55 17.62
N GLY A 229 -11.86 -12.33 18.03
CA GLY A 229 -11.41 -11.10 17.37
C GLY A 229 -10.20 -10.44 18.03
N ILE A 230 -9.87 -9.26 17.54
CA ILE A 230 -8.77 -8.42 18.05
C ILE A 230 -9.27 -7.01 18.40
N ASN A 231 -8.43 -6.21 19.03
CA ASN A 231 -8.68 -4.79 19.23
C ASN A 231 -7.96 -4.01 18.11
N SER A 232 -8.67 -3.74 17.02
CA SER A 232 -8.13 -3.01 15.84
C SER A 232 -9.09 -1.90 15.45
N ARG A 233 -8.83 -0.69 15.92
CA ARG A 233 -9.72 0.48 15.77
C ARG A 233 -8.92 1.72 15.42
N MET A 234 -9.46 2.53 14.51
CA MET A 234 -8.98 3.88 14.22
C MET A 234 -9.43 4.84 15.35
N SER A 235 -8.65 5.86 15.63
CA SER A 235 -9.07 6.94 16.53
C SER A 235 -9.96 7.97 15.82
N GLU A 236 -10.83 8.67 16.54
CA GLU A 236 -11.62 9.79 16.01
C GLU A 236 -10.72 10.93 15.52
N ILE A 237 -9.57 11.14 16.18
CA ILE A 237 -8.60 12.16 15.77
C ILE A 237 -8.02 11.84 14.38
N ASP A 238 -7.59 10.59 14.18
CA ASP A 238 -7.06 10.17 12.89
C ASP A 238 -8.12 10.22 11.78
N ALA A 239 -9.35 9.79 12.07
CA ALA A 239 -10.47 9.89 11.13
C ALA A 239 -10.76 11.35 10.75
N ALA A 240 -10.78 12.28 11.71
CA ALA A 240 -11.00 13.70 11.46
C ALA A 240 -9.89 14.31 10.58
N VAL A 241 -8.63 13.96 10.83
CA VAL A 241 -7.48 14.39 10.01
C VAL A 241 -7.57 13.80 8.60
N LEU A 242 -7.86 12.51 8.46
CA LEU A 242 -8.00 11.84 7.17
C LEU A 242 -9.12 12.43 6.32
N ARG A 243 -10.24 12.84 6.92
CA ARG A 243 -11.33 13.55 6.22
C ARG A 243 -10.87 14.88 5.62
N VAL A 244 -10.00 15.62 6.30
CA VAL A 244 -9.40 16.83 5.74
C VAL A 244 -8.49 16.47 4.57
N LYS A 245 -7.56 15.54 4.75
CA LYS A 245 -6.58 15.14 3.73
C LYS A 245 -7.23 14.56 2.48
N LEU A 246 -8.35 13.84 2.63
CA LEU A 246 -9.07 13.25 1.49
C LEU A 246 -9.54 14.30 0.49
N LYS A 247 -9.83 15.53 0.92
CA LYS A 247 -10.22 16.64 0.03
C LYS A 247 -9.10 17.03 -0.95
N TYR A 248 -7.84 16.79 -0.57
CA TYR A 248 -6.65 17.23 -1.30
C TYR A 248 -5.93 16.10 -2.03
N LEU A 249 -6.30 14.84 -1.77
CA LEU A 249 -5.56 13.66 -2.24
C LEU A 249 -5.34 13.64 -3.76
N ASP A 250 -6.36 13.96 -4.55
CA ASP A 250 -6.24 13.94 -6.02
C ASP A 250 -5.31 15.07 -6.52
N ALA A 251 -5.34 16.26 -5.90
CA ALA A 251 -4.45 17.35 -6.21
C ALA A 251 -3.00 17.04 -5.81
N ASP A 252 -2.80 16.43 -4.64
CA ASP A 252 -1.48 15.98 -4.15
C ASP A 252 -0.89 14.90 -5.07
N ASN A 253 -1.71 13.95 -5.52
CA ASN A 253 -1.29 12.93 -6.48
C ASN A 253 -0.94 13.55 -7.84
N ALA A 254 -1.69 14.55 -8.31
CA ALA A 254 -1.36 15.27 -9.54
C ALA A 254 0.00 15.97 -9.48
N GLN A 255 0.36 16.56 -8.34
CA GLN A 255 1.69 17.15 -8.14
C GLN A 255 2.80 16.09 -8.17
N ARG A 256 2.60 14.92 -7.53
CA ARG A 256 3.54 13.79 -7.61
C ARG A 256 3.72 13.31 -9.05
N GLN A 257 2.64 13.24 -9.82
CA GLN A 257 2.67 12.85 -11.22
C GLN A 257 3.44 13.84 -12.10
N GLN A 258 3.32 15.15 -11.85
CA GLN A 258 4.11 16.18 -12.53
C GLN A 258 5.61 16.04 -12.22
N LEU A 259 5.97 15.81 -10.96
CA LEU A 259 7.36 15.56 -10.55
C LEU A 259 7.90 14.29 -11.19
N ALA A 260 7.10 13.21 -11.23
CA ALA A 260 7.49 11.97 -11.86
C ALA A 260 7.72 12.15 -13.37
N ALA A 261 6.86 12.91 -14.05
CA ALA A 261 7.06 13.25 -15.46
C ALA A 261 8.42 13.93 -15.67
N TYR A 262 8.74 14.91 -14.82
CA TYR A 262 10.04 15.58 -14.86
C TYR A 262 11.21 14.60 -14.67
N TYR A 263 11.13 13.67 -13.74
CA TYR A 263 12.17 12.65 -13.53
C TYR A 263 12.35 11.73 -14.74
N TYR A 264 11.25 11.24 -15.33
CA TYR A 264 11.32 10.40 -16.53
C TYR A 264 11.94 11.12 -17.74
N GLU A 265 11.74 12.44 -17.85
CA GLU A 265 12.23 13.25 -18.98
C GLU A 265 13.70 13.66 -18.83
N HIS A 266 14.21 13.77 -17.59
CA HIS A 266 15.50 14.40 -17.33
C HIS A 266 16.56 13.49 -16.70
N ILE A 267 16.18 12.34 -16.12
CA ILE A 267 17.16 11.35 -15.66
C ILE A 267 17.70 10.62 -16.87
N SER A 268 19.00 10.81 -17.16
CA SER A 268 19.66 10.29 -18.38
C SER A 268 20.98 9.55 -18.11
N ASN A 269 21.24 9.16 -16.85
CA ASN A 269 22.47 8.45 -16.47
C ASN A 269 22.41 6.98 -16.93
N ALA A 270 23.44 6.52 -17.67
CA ALA A 270 23.52 5.16 -18.22
C ALA A 270 23.61 4.05 -17.15
N HIS A 271 23.91 4.38 -15.89
CA HIS A 271 23.97 3.45 -14.77
C HIS A 271 22.65 3.34 -13.99
N ILE A 272 21.61 4.03 -14.46
CA ILE A 272 20.28 4.10 -13.83
C ILE A 272 19.25 3.50 -14.79
N THR A 273 18.45 2.58 -14.28
CA THR A 273 17.27 2.08 -14.99
C THR A 273 16.03 2.63 -14.29
N LEU A 274 15.14 3.25 -15.06
CA LEU A 274 13.82 3.69 -14.59
C LEU A 274 12.80 2.59 -14.86
N PRO A 275 11.88 2.32 -13.95
CA PRO A 275 10.74 1.45 -14.24
C PRO A 275 9.91 1.99 -15.41
N GLN A 276 9.14 1.12 -16.05
CA GLN A 276 8.22 1.51 -17.11
C GLN A 276 7.33 2.68 -16.66
N ARG A 277 7.26 3.76 -17.44
CA ARG A 277 6.33 4.85 -17.19
C ARG A 277 4.90 4.39 -17.48
N LEU A 278 4.03 4.45 -16.50
CA LEU A 278 2.60 4.18 -16.64
C LEU A 278 1.83 5.47 -16.92
N THR A 279 0.54 5.35 -17.24
CA THR A 279 -0.37 6.50 -17.31
C THR A 279 -0.54 7.13 -15.93
N ASN A 280 -0.99 8.38 -15.87
CA ASN A 280 -1.25 9.05 -14.60
C ASN A 280 -2.34 8.35 -13.78
N GLU A 281 -3.34 7.75 -14.44
CA GLU A 281 -4.37 6.95 -13.77
C GLU A 281 -3.77 5.75 -13.04
N ASN A 282 -2.79 5.10 -13.66
CA ASN A 282 -2.22 3.82 -13.19
C ASN A 282 -1.04 3.99 -12.22
N ASN A 283 -0.69 5.21 -11.82
CA ASN A 283 0.39 5.45 -10.86
C ASN A 283 0.21 6.78 -10.10
N VAL A 284 0.17 6.70 -8.79
CA VAL A 284 0.09 7.86 -7.88
C VAL A 284 1.44 8.21 -7.24
N TYR A 285 2.51 7.51 -7.63
CA TYR A 285 3.88 7.77 -7.21
C TYR A 285 4.01 7.97 -5.70
N HIS A 286 3.53 6.98 -4.92
CA HIS A 286 3.80 6.94 -3.48
C HIS A 286 5.30 7.02 -3.23
N GLN A 287 6.07 6.30 -4.04
CA GLN A 287 7.52 6.34 -4.11
C GLN A 287 7.95 6.41 -5.58
N PHE A 288 9.17 6.89 -5.83
CA PHE A 288 9.79 6.85 -7.14
C PHE A 288 11.06 5.99 -7.07
N PRO A 289 10.95 4.66 -7.35
CA PRO A 289 12.08 3.77 -7.37
C PRO A 289 12.93 3.99 -8.63
N ILE A 290 14.25 3.96 -8.47
CA ILE A 290 15.22 3.82 -9.56
C ILE A 290 16.05 2.58 -9.30
N LEU A 291 16.61 1.98 -10.35
CA LEU A 291 17.41 0.76 -10.24
C LEU A 291 18.85 1.03 -10.67
N SER A 292 19.81 0.53 -9.88
CA SER A 292 21.24 0.61 -10.23
C SER A 292 21.98 -0.63 -9.72
N ALA A 293 22.79 -1.24 -10.58
CA ALA A 293 23.70 -2.29 -10.18
C ALA A 293 24.76 -1.79 -9.16
N GLN A 294 24.93 -0.46 -9.03
CA GLN A 294 25.83 0.19 -8.10
C GLN A 294 25.04 0.97 -7.01
N ARG A 295 23.90 0.43 -6.57
CA ARG A 295 22.95 1.10 -5.68
C ARG A 295 23.60 1.74 -4.45
N ASP A 296 24.48 1.02 -3.75
CA ASP A 296 25.08 1.51 -2.50
C ASP A 296 26.04 2.67 -2.77
N ARG A 297 26.80 2.62 -3.88
CA ARG A 297 27.64 3.74 -4.33
C ARG A 297 26.81 4.93 -4.77
N LEU A 298 25.70 4.68 -5.49
CA LEU A 298 24.75 5.73 -5.87
C LEU A 298 24.14 6.40 -4.63
N GLN A 299 23.74 5.63 -3.64
CA GLN A 299 23.19 6.17 -2.38
C GLN A 299 24.21 7.07 -1.66
N ALA A 300 25.47 6.62 -1.53
CA ALA A 300 26.52 7.42 -0.94
C ALA A 300 26.78 8.72 -1.72
N HIS A 301 26.81 8.66 -3.06
CA HIS A 301 26.94 9.84 -3.91
C HIS A 301 25.80 10.84 -3.71
N LEU A 302 24.54 10.37 -3.76
CA LEU A 302 23.36 11.23 -3.57
C LEU A 302 23.35 11.86 -2.18
N THR A 303 23.75 11.12 -1.15
CA THR A 303 23.89 11.65 0.22
C THR A 303 24.92 12.80 0.25
N THR A 304 26.06 12.65 -0.43
CA THR A 304 27.09 13.71 -0.55
C THR A 304 26.56 14.93 -1.28
N CYS A 305 25.68 14.73 -2.28
CA CYS A 305 24.98 15.81 -2.99
C CYS A 305 23.83 16.43 -2.20
N GLY A 306 23.58 16.00 -0.96
CA GLY A 306 22.52 16.53 -0.11
C GLY A 306 21.13 16.00 -0.45
N VAL A 307 21.00 14.83 -1.11
CA VAL A 307 19.76 14.17 -1.47
C VAL A 307 19.53 12.96 -0.57
N GLN A 308 18.43 12.92 0.16
CA GLN A 308 18.02 11.79 0.98
C GLN A 308 17.37 10.71 0.11
N THR A 309 17.74 9.44 0.33
CA THR A 309 17.21 8.27 -0.39
C THR A 309 16.94 7.13 0.59
N LEU A 310 16.12 6.15 0.19
CA LEU A 310 15.81 4.98 0.99
C LEU A 310 15.58 3.76 0.09
N MET A 311 15.90 2.58 0.58
CA MET A 311 15.63 1.31 -0.11
C MET A 311 14.27 0.76 0.30
N HIS A 312 13.42 0.45 -0.68
CA HIS A 312 12.11 -0.17 -0.46
C HIS A 312 11.99 -1.48 -1.27
N TYR A 313 12.57 -2.62 -0.79
CA TYR A 313 13.16 -2.81 0.53
C TYR A 313 14.53 -3.50 0.40
N PRO A 314 15.47 -3.43 1.38
CA PRO A 314 16.82 -3.97 1.20
C PRO A 314 16.89 -5.50 1.19
N ILE A 315 15.92 -6.19 1.83
CA ILE A 315 15.90 -7.65 1.97
C ILE A 315 14.50 -8.15 1.58
N PRO A 316 14.37 -9.05 0.58
CA PRO A 316 13.09 -9.58 0.18
C PRO A 316 12.47 -10.50 1.26
N PRO A 317 11.15 -10.69 1.29
CA PRO A 317 10.46 -11.45 2.32
C PRO A 317 11.02 -12.85 2.56
N HIS A 318 11.35 -13.60 1.50
CA HIS A 318 11.87 -14.98 1.61
C HIS A 318 13.32 -15.07 2.12
N LYS A 319 14.02 -13.93 2.27
CA LYS A 319 15.37 -13.87 2.87
C LYS A 319 15.34 -13.20 4.24
N GLN A 320 14.17 -12.89 4.80
CA GLN A 320 14.04 -12.33 6.14
C GLN A 320 14.26 -13.41 7.21
N ALA A 321 14.94 -13.05 8.31
CA ALA A 321 15.27 -13.99 9.40
C ALA A 321 14.04 -14.66 10.04
N CYS A 322 12.87 -14.01 10.02
CA CYS A 322 11.61 -14.60 10.50
C CYS A 322 11.07 -15.71 9.59
N TYR A 323 11.57 -15.84 8.36
CA TYR A 323 11.23 -16.88 7.38
C TYR A 323 12.45 -17.68 6.95
N LYS A 324 13.34 -18.02 7.89
CA LYS A 324 14.57 -18.76 7.61
C LYS A 324 14.36 -20.10 6.86
N ASP A 325 13.21 -20.72 7.03
CA ASP A 325 12.84 -21.97 6.34
C ASP A 325 12.58 -21.75 4.83
N TRP A 326 12.59 -20.49 4.37
CA TRP A 326 12.47 -20.13 2.96
C TRP A 326 13.81 -19.74 2.30
N TYR A 327 14.93 -19.77 3.03
CA TYR A 327 16.22 -19.32 2.52
C TYR A 327 16.69 -20.07 1.26
N ASP A 328 16.28 -21.32 1.10
CA ASP A 328 16.63 -22.13 -0.09
C ASP A 328 15.75 -21.80 -1.30
N ARG A 329 14.68 -21.01 -1.12
CA ARG A 329 13.86 -20.52 -2.23
C ARG A 329 14.61 -19.44 -3.00
N SER A 330 14.47 -19.43 -4.32
CA SER A 330 15.06 -18.44 -5.20
C SER A 330 14.00 -17.75 -6.05
N TYR A 331 14.05 -16.42 -6.02
CA TYR A 331 13.23 -15.52 -6.83
C TYR A 331 14.17 -14.49 -7.48
N PRO A 332 14.80 -14.84 -8.61
CA PRO A 332 15.92 -14.06 -9.17
C PRO A 332 15.56 -12.63 -9.53
N ILE A 333 14.34 -12.38 -10.05
CA ILE A 333 13.88 -11.02 -10.40
C ILE A 333 13.67 -10.21 -9.13
N THR A 334 12.98 -10.77 -8.14
CA THR A 334 12.78 -10.15 -6.82
C THR A 334 14.12 -9.84 -6.14
N GLU A 335 15.03 -10.81 -6.08
CA GLU A 335 16.34 -10.64 -5.45
C GLU A 335 17.15 -9.54 -6.13
N LYS A 336 17.08 -9.47 -7.47
CA LYS A 336 17.73 -8.42 -8.25
C LYS A 336 17.11 -7.05 -8.01
N ILE A 337 15.78 -6.93 -7.92
CA ILE A 337 15.09 -5.67 -7.59
C ILE A 337 15.55 -5.19 -6.21
N HIS A 338 15.50 -6.03 -5.18
CA HIS A 338 15.90 -5.67 -3.82
C HIS A 338 17.39 -5.31 -3.70
N ALA A 339 18.24 -5.87 -4.56
CA ALA A 339 19.66 -5.51 -4.64
C ALA A 339 19.91 -4.16 -5.32
N GLN A 340 19.03 -3.70 -6.21
CA GLN A 340 19.26 -2.55 -7.08
C GLN A 340 18.33 -1.36 -6.83
N GLU A 341 17.20 -1.56 -6.16
CA GLU A 341 16.22 -0.50 -5.91
C GLU A 341 16.75 0.56 -4.95
N LEU A 342 16.49 1.83 -5.30
CA LEU A 342 16.71 3.00 -4.47
C LEU A 342 15.60 4.02 -4.75
N SER A 343 14.81 4.34 -3.76
CA SER A 343 13.76 5.37 -3.87
C SER A 343 14.37 6.77 -3.69
N ILE A 344 14.05 7.66 -4.60
CA ILE A 344 14.45 9.08 -4.61
C ILE A 344 13.32 9.98 -4.11
N PRO A 345 13.60 11.26 -3.74
CA PRO A 345 12.60 12.17 -3.22
C PRO A 345 11.34 12.26 -4.08
N MET A 346 10.18 11.99 -3.47
CA MET A 346 8.87 12.04 -4.12
C MET A 346 7.80 12.41 -3.08
N ASN A 347 7.33 13.66 -3.15
CA ASN A 347 6.24 14.14 -2.30
C ASN A 347 5.61 15.40 -2.92
N GLN A 348 4.40 15.74 -2.52
CA GLN A 348 3.62 16.86 -3.08
C GLN A 348 4.15 18.25 -2.73
N VAL A 349 5.10 18.39 -1.81
CA VAL A 349 5.72 19.68 -1.45
C VAL A 349 7.12 19.85 -2.03
N LEU A 350 7.62 18.86 -2.76
CA LEU A 350 8.91 18.96 -3.44
C LEU A 350 8.82 19.98 -4.59
N THR A 351 9.68 21.01 -4.55
CA THR A 351 9.68 22.04 -5.59
C THR A 351 10.37 21.55 -6.87
N LEU A 352 10.05 22.20 -8.01
CA LEU A 352 10.72 21.88 -9.28
C LEU A 352 12.23 22.13 -9.19
N GLU A 353 12.67 23.18 -8.49
CA GLU A 353 14.09 23.46 -8.26
C GLU A 353 14.77 22.31 -7.49
N GLN A 354 14.12 21.78 -6.45
CA GLN A 354 14.64 20.62 -5.73
C GLN A 354 14.70 19.37 -6.63
N ALA A 355 13.68 19.16 -7.45
CA ALA A 355 13.68 18.06 -8.43
C ALA A 355 14.82 18.20 -9.45
N GLN A 356 15.13 19.42 -9.92
CA GLN A 356 16.27 19.70 -10.77
C GLN A 356 17.60 19.34 -10.08
N GLN A 357 17.76 19.68 -8.81
CA GLN A 357 18.94 19.32 -8.03
C GLN A 357 19.07 17.78 -7.87
N VAL A 358 17.96 17.08 -7.63
CA VAL A 358 17.95 15.59 -7.56
C VAL A 358 18.40 15.00 -8.88
N VAL A 359 17.86 15.46 -10.01
CA VAL A 359 18.22 14.98 -11.35
C VAL A 359 19.69 15.27 -11.66
N ALA A 360 20.17 16.47 -11.35
CA ALA A 360 21.58 16.84 -11.54
C ALA A 360 22.51 15.94 -10.74
N ALA A 361 22.16 15.64 -9.48
CA ALA A 361 22.92 14.72 -8.64
C ALA A 361 22.95 13.30 -9.23
N ILE A 362 21.80 12.77 -9.69
CA ILE A 362 21.72 11.45 -10.32
C ILE A 362 22.54 11.41 -11.62
N ASN A 363 22.42 12.43 -12.48
CA ASN A 363 23.09 12.46 -13.76
C ASN A 363 24.62 12.67 -13.62
N SER A 364 25.10 13.22 -12.51
CA SER A 364 26.52 13.38 -12.24
C SER A 364 27.19 12.11 -11.68
N PHE A 365 26.43 11.08 -11.28
CA PHE A 365 26.97 9.84 -10.75
C PHE A 365 27.84 9.10 -11.80
N LYS A 366 29.03 8.66 -11.39
CA LYS A 366 29.98 7.90 -12.20
C LYS A 366 30.47 6.68 -11.41
N ILE A 367 30.77 5.58 -12.11
CA ILE A 367 31.33 4.34 -11.53
C ILE A 367 32.84 4.45 -11.40
#